data_0ee63c668cef05ad121a3d878da41eaa
#
_entry.id   0ee63c668cef05ad121a3d878da41eaa
#
_cell.length_a   1.000
_cell.length_b   1.000
_cell.length_c   1.000
_cell.angle_alpha   90.00
_cell.angle_beta   90.00
_cell.angle_gamma   90.00
#
_symmetry.space_group_name_H-M   'P 1'
#
loop_
_entity.id
_entity.type
_entity.pdbx_description
1 polymer ?
#
loop_
_entity_poly.entity_id
_entity_poly.type
_entity_poly.pdbx_seq_one_letter_code
_entity_poly.pdbx_strand_id
1 'polypeptide(L)'
;MMRRGIFSAIALTLATAAGAQQTPTLNSRLTGDLVPTHDPVIAREGDTYYVFGTGLSVRTSKDLVTWTGGKPLLDNTLPAWAEKAVPGAKGMWAPDISFVNGRWRLYYAVSTFGSNRSAIGLATSPTLDPAAPGYGWRDEGMVVASTPASDFNAIDANFVIDREGRHWLSLGSFWNGLKLFPLDAKTGKPADPTAKPYAIAERPAPRGAPAPVEAPFILDHGGYYWLFASYDYCCKGAASTYYTVVGRAKAITGPYLGKDGSSMMQGGGTIFLRADLPEKQRFRGPGHVGFLHDKDGKDYVAYHAYDRDNKGAPTLRIAPVTWGPDGWPKAED
;
A
#
# COMPACT_ATOMS: atom_id res chain seq x y z
N MET A 1 8.91 -48.18 -74.70
CA MET A 1 8.39 -46.87 -74.20
C MET A 1 8.61 -46.79 -72.67
N MET A 2 9.67 -46.09 -72.24
CA MET A 2 10.01 -45.93 -70.82
C MET A 2 9.38 -44.65 -70.31
N ARG A 3 8.50 -44.75 -69.28
CA ARG A 3 7.97 -43.55 -68.54
C ARG A 3 8.92 -43.24 -67.40
N ARG A 4 9.53 -42.06 -67.45
CA ARG A 4 10.30 -41.46 -66.34
C ARG A 4 9.34 -40.84 -65.36
N GLY A 5 9.33 -41.32 -64.11
CA GLY A 5 8.65 -40.66 -62.97
C GLY A 5 9.51 -39.55 -62.42
N ILE A 6 8.91 -38.37 -62.25
CA ILE A 6 9.51 -37.20 -61.61
C ILE A 6 9.14 -37.26 -60.14
N PHE A 7 10.14 -37.38 -59.24
CA PHE A 7 9.95 -37.26 -57.80
C PHE A 7 10.17 -35.76 -57.44
N SER A 8 9.12 -35.07 -57.03
CA SER A 8 9.20 -33.75 -56.41
C SER A 8 9.51 -33.91 -54.94
N ALA A 9 10.67 -33.43 -54.49
CA ALA A 9 11.01 -33.35 -53.09
C ALA A 9 10.37 -32.07 -52.51
N ILE A 10 9.47 -32.21 -51.54
CA ILE A 10 8.90 -31.12 -50.75
C ILE A 10 9.89 -30.84 -49.62
N ALA A 11 10.56 -29.68 -49.68
CA ALA A 11 11.36 -29.19 -48.58
C ALA A 11 10.45 -28.58 -47.50
N LEU A 12 10.39 -29.23 -46.35
CA LEU A 12 9.66 -28.74 -45.14
C LEU A 12 10.58 -27.74 -44.45
N THR A 13 10.29 -26.46 -44.60
CA THR A 13 10.94 -25.40 -43.81
C THR A 13 10.37 -25.33 -42.41
N LEU A 14 11.14 -25.81 -41.44
CA LEU A 14 10.85 -25.60 -40.01
C LEU A 14 11.12 -24.12 -39.66
N ALA A 15 10.04 -23.36 -39.53
CA ALA A 15 10.10 -22.03 -38.93
C ALA A 15 10.28 -22.17 -37.41
N THR A 16 11.48 -21.90 -36.91
CA THR A 16 11.71 -21.76 -35.46
C THR A 16 11.05 -20.50 -35.02
N ALA A 17 9.94 -20.62 -34.23
CA ALA A 17 9.37 -19.50 -33.54
C ALA A 17 10.39 -19.00 -32.48
N ALA A 18 11.03 -17.87 -32.74
CA ALA A 18 11.79 -17.16 -31.75
C ALA A 18 10.84 -16.73 -30.65
N GLY A 19 10.89 -17.37 -29.50
CA GLY A 19 10.14 -16.98 -28.32
C GLY A 19 10.53 -15.53 -27.96
N ALA A 20 9.57 -14.62 -27.99
CA ALA A 20 9.77 -13.25 -27.54
C ALA A 20 10.23 -13.30 -26.08
N GLN A 21 11.47 -12.92 -25.83
CA GLN A 21 12.05 -12.83 -24.50
C GLN A 21 11.32 -11.70 -23.79
N GLN A 22 10.50 -12.02 -22.78
CA GLN A 22 9.77 -11.01 -22.02
C GLN A 22 10.79 -10.08 -21.34
N THR A 23 10.64 -8.78 -21.53
CA THR A 23 11.45 -7.78 -20.81
C THR A 23 11.26 -7.97 -19.30
N PRO A 24 12.37 -8.08 -18.53
CA PRO A 24 12.25 -8.24 -17.08
C PRO A 24 11.43 -7.11 -16.44
N THR A 25 10.45 -7.47 -15.62
CA THR A 25 9.66 -6.48 -14.87
C THR A 25 10.51 -5.77 -13.82
N LEU A 26 10.06 -4.61 -13.30
CA LEU A 26 10.76 -3.93 -12.21
C LEU A 26 10.92 -4.86 -11.02
N ASN A 27 9.85 -5.56 -10.64
CA ASN A 27 9.85 -6.53 -9.54
C ASN A 27 10.89 -7.65 -9.69
N SER A 28 11.16 -8.11 -10.90
CA SER A 28 12.14 -9.16 -11.15
C SER A 28 13.59 -8.69 -11.03
N ARG A 29 13.82 -7.35 -11.05
CA ARG A 29 15.13 -6.71 -10.96
C ARG A 29 15.47 -6.18 -9.57
N LEU A 30 14.51 -6.13 -8.64
CA LEU A 30 14.73 -5.61 -7.30
C LEU A 30 15.86 -6.37 -6.59
N THR A 31 16.78 -5.63 -5.97
CA THR A 31 17.95 -6.14 -5.26
C THR A 31 18.24 -5.35 -3.98
N GLY A 32 19.13 -5.88 -3.13
CA GLY A 32 19.54 -5.25 -1.88
C GLY A 32 18.65 -5.62 -0.69
N ASP A 33 18.41 -4.67 0.20
CA ASP A 33 17.72 -4.88 1.48
C ASP A 33 16.21 -4.87 1.33
N LEU A 34 15.64 -5.90 0.73
CA LEU A 34 14.20 -6.02 0.47
C LEU A 34 13.43 -6.65 1.64
N VAL A 35 14.13 -7.29 2.59
CA VAL A 35 13.57 -8.11 3.68
C VAL A 35 14.13 -7.70 5.04
N PRO A 36 13.32 -7.67 6.10
CA PRO A 36 11.87 -7.72 6.08
C PRO A 36 11.28 -6.36 5.65
N THR A 37 10.25 -6.37 4.82
CA THR A 37 9.45 -5.18 4.53
C THR A 37 7.98 -5.51 4.69
N HIS A 38 7.31 -4.84 5.61
CA HIS A 38 5.88 -4.95 5.85
C HIS A 38 5.25 -3.57 5.79
N ASP A 39 4.04 -3.44 5.23
CA ASP A 39 3.25 -2.20 5.14
C ASP A 39 4.04 -1.03 4.52
N PRO A 40 4.58 -1.18 3.29
CA PRO A 40 5.42 -0.16 2.72
C PRO A 40 4.63 1.02 2.18
N VAL A 41 5.15 2.23 2.44
CA VAL A 41 4.81 3.45 1.70
C VAL A 41 6.07 3.99 1.04
N ILE A 42 5.91 4.58 -0.15
CA ILE A 42 7.02 5.08 -0.96
C ILE A 42 6.91 6.59 -1.15
N ALA A 43 8.06 7.28 -1.07
CA ALA A 43 8.17 8.70 -1.33
C ALA A 43 9.46 9.00 -2.09
N ARG A 44 9.57 10.24 -2.60
CA ARG A 44 10.79 10.74 -3.23
C ARG A 44 11.12 12.14 -2.73
N GLU A 45 12.39 12.35 -2.38
CA GLU A 45 12.93 13.68 -2.15
C GLU A 45 14.21 13.85 -2.96
N GLY A 46 14.26 14.90 -3.77
CA GLY A 46 15.37 15.12 -4.71
C GLY A 46 15.52 13.94 -5.69
N ASP A 47 16.69 13.29 -5.65
CA ASP A 47 17.02 12.12 -6.45
C ASP A 47 17.02 10.81 -5.65
N THR A 48 16.45 10.83 -4.44
CA THR A 48 16.40 9.65 -3.58
C THR A 48 14.96 9.18 -3.39
N TYR A 49 14.74 7.92 -3.64
CA TYR A 49 13.52 7.20 -3.28
C TYR A 49 13.64 6.66 -1.88
N TYR A 50 12.57 6.73 -1.12
CA TYR A 50 12.45 6.24 0.24
C TYR A 50 11.28 5.29 0.34
N VAL A 51 11.48 4.16 1.00
CA VAL A 51 10.41 3.26 1.43
C VAL A 51 10.43 3.20 2.94
N PHE A 52 9.28 3.47 3.54
CA PHE A 52 9.04 3.32 4.96
C PHE A 52 8.11 2.13 5.18
N GLY A 53 8.28 1.41 6.27
CA GLY A 53 7.44 0.25 6.60
C GLY A 53 7.26 0.08 8.09
N THR A 54 6.53 -0.94 8.50
CA THR A 54 6.34 -1.31 9.92
C THR A 54 7.67 -1.39 10.65
N GLY A 55 7.67 -0.95 11.91
CA GLY A 55 8.88 -0.66 12.70
C GLY A 55 9.52 0.67 12.32
N LEU A 56 8.81 1.53 11.58
CA LEU A 56 9.30 2.75 10.93
C LEU A 56 10.63 2.50 10.19
N SER A 57 10.78 1.29 9.66
CA SER A 57 11.96 0.89 8.87
C SER A 57 12.12 1.78 7.65
N VAL A 58 13.37 2.07 7.29
CA VAL A 58 13.69 2.94 6.15
C VAL A 58 14.54 2.17 5.15
N ARG A 59 14.24 2.36 3.89
CA ARG A 59 15.10 1.95 2.76
C ARG A 59 15.21 3.08 1.78
N THR A 60 16.36 3.20 1.15
CA THR A 60 16.64 4.22 0.13
C THR A 60 17.12 3.58 -1.16
N SER A 61 16.81 4.25 -2.27
CA SER A 61 17.28 3.88 -3.60
C SER A 61 17.50 5.13 -4.47
N LYS A 62 18.40 5.02 -5.47
CA LYS A 62 18.58 6.06 -6.50
C LYS A 62 17.94 5.66 -7.83
N ASP A 63 17.52 4.41 -7.98
CA ASP A 63 17.14 3.81 -9.27
C ASP A 63 15.83 2.99 -9.20
N LEU A 64 15.16 2.93 -8.05
CA LEU A 64 14.01 2.06 -7.75
C LEU A 64 14.32 0.55 -7.80
N VAL A 65 15.54 0.15 -8.10
CA VAL A 65 15.97 -1.25 -8.28
C VAL A 65 16.80 -1.74 -7.10
N THR A 66 17.82 -0.96 -6.73
CA THR A 66 18.77 -1.31 -5.67
C THR A 66 18.41 -0.57 -4.40
N TRP A 67 18.08 -1.32 -3.34
CA TRP A 67 17.62 -0.76 -2.08
C TRP A 67 18.61 -1.01 -0.95
N THR A 68 18.87 0.03 -0.16
CA THR A 68 19.75 -0.04 1.01
C THR A 68 18.96 0.32 2.26
N GLY A 69 19.02 -0.57 3.26
CA GLY A 69 18.40 -0.36 4.57
C GLY A 69 19.11 0.73 5.39
N GLY A 70 18.33 1.52 6.10
CA GLY A 70 18.78 2.56 7.01
C GLY A 70 18.32 2.30 8.46
N LYS A 71 18.65 3.24 9.33
CA LYS A 71 18.12 3.23 10.71
C LYS A 71 16.61 3.51 10.67
N PRO A 72 15.80 2.85 11.52
CA PRO A 72 14.41 3.19 11.68
C PRO A 72 14.22 4.65 12.10
N LEU A 73 13.15 5.29 11.62
CA LEU A 73 12.80 6.62 12.09
C LEU A 73 12.45 6.58 13.58
N LEU A 74 12.79 7.66 14.31
CA LEU A 74 12.54 7.78 15.75
C LEU A 74 13.13 6.59 16.54
N ASP A 75 14.14 5.87 15.99
CA ASP A 75 14.69 4.62 16.50
C ASP A 75 13.60 3.57 16.85
N ASN A 76 12.43 3.66 16.20
CA ASN A 76 11.19 2.93 16.53
C ASN A 76 10.80 3.01 18.01
N THR A 77 11.17 4.10 18.67
CA THR A 77 10.86 4.33 20.09
C THR A 77 9.44 4.91 20.21
N LEU A 78 8.63 4.24 21.02
CA LEU A 78 7.25 4.69 21.25
C LEU A 78 7.23 6.08 21.90
N PRO A 79 6.38 6.99 21.43
CA PRO A 79 6.20 8.31 22.04
C PRO A 79 5.57 8.18 23.43
N ALA A 80 5.80 9.17 24.29
CA ALA A 80 5.36 9.15 25.69
C ALA A 80 3.84 8.95 25.89
N TRP A 81 3.03 9.36 24.91
CA TRP A 81 1.57 9.19 24.97
C TRP A 81 1.12 7.75 24.67
N ALA A 82 1.96 6.95 24.00
CA ALA A 82 1.58 5.64 23.47
C ALA A 82 1.21 4.63 24.58
N GLU A 83 2.02 4.54 25.65
CA GLU A 83 1.73 3.61 26.74
C GLU A 83 0.38 3.87 27.41
N LYS A 84 0.00 5.13 27.55
CA LYS A 84 -1.32 5.49 28.11
C LYS A 84 -2.47 5.17 27.14
N ALA A 85 -2.28 5.41 25.85
CA ALA A 85 -3.31 5.18 24.83
C ALA A 85 -3.47 3.69 24.49
N VAL A 86 -2.34 2.98 24.35
CA VAL A 86 -2.26 1.58 23.91
C VAL A 86 -1.28 0.81 24.81
N PRO A 87 -1.70 0.45 26.02
CA PRO A 87 -0.84 -0.28 26.96
C PRO A 87 -0.31 -1.58 26.36
N GLY A 88 0.99 -1.82 26.51
CA GLY A 88 1.66 -3.02 26.02
C GLY A 88 2.05 -3.00 24.53
N ALA A 89 1.86 -1.90 23.81
CA ALA A 89 2.44 -1.72 22.47
C ALA A 89 3.97 -1.76 22.54
N LYS A 90 4.61 -2.30 21.48
CA LYS A 90 6.07 -2.50 21.48
C LYS A 90 6.79 -1.83 20.30
N GLY A 91 6.07 -1.09 19.48
CA GLY A 91 6.63 -0.43 18.31
C GLY A 91 5.56 0.27 17.48
N MET A 92 5.99 0.94 16.44
CA MET A 92 5.14 1.67 15.52
C MET A 92 4.95 0.87 14.24
N TRP A 93 3.73 0.89 13.70
CA TRP A 93 3.33 0.09 12.54
C TRP A 93 2.86 0.99 11.40
N ALA A 94 2.80 0.41 10.20
CA ALA A 94 2.10 0.90 9.00
C ALA A 94 2.18 2.42 8.83
N PRO A 95 3.34 2.96 8.42
CA PRO A 95 3.50 4.38 8.21
C PRO A 95 2.84 4.83 6.90
N ASP A 96 2.38 6.10 6.87
CA ASP A 96 2.08 6.84 5.65
C ASP A 96 2.86 8.15 5.63
N ILE A 97 3.36 8.56 4.47
CA ILE A 97 4.26 9.70 4.32
C ILE A 97 3.79 10.65 3.22
N SER A 98 3.74 11.95 3.53
CA SER A 98 3.33 12.98 2.58
C SER A 98 4.06 14.29 2.82
N PHE A 99 4.42 15.01 1.75
CA PHE A 99 4.98 16.34 1.84
C PHE A 99 3.88 17.39 1.79
N VAL A 100 3.68 18.12 2.88
CA VAL A 100 2.56 19.05 3.06
C VAL A 100 3.03 20.31 3.76
N ASN A 101 2.69 21.47 3.21
CA ASN A 101 3.02 22.76 3.79
C ASN A 101 4.51 22.93 4.14
N GLY A 102 5.39 22.46 3.24
CA GLY A 102 6.84 22.59 3.39
C GLY A 102 7.48 21.61 4.38
N ARG A 103 6.76 20.59 4.82
CA ARG A 103 7.26 19.56 5.74
C ARG A 103 6.76 18.18 5.35
N TRP A 104 7.52 17.15 5.64
CA TRP A 104 7.09 15.77 5.63
C TRP A 104 6.22 15.50 6.86
N ARG A 105 5.08 14.86 6.63
CA ARG A 105 4.17 14.32 7.65
C ARG A 105 4.22 12.81 7.58
N LEU A 106 4.51 12.17 8.69
CA LEU A 106 4.51 10.72 8.85
C LEU A 106 3.38 10.36 9.81
N TYR A 107 2.34 9.73 9.30
CA TYR A 107 1.33 9.08 10.14
C TYR A 107 1.80 7.67 10.43
N TYR A 108 1.61 7.18 11.64
CA TYR A 108 2.00 5.83 12.04
C TYR A 108 1.01 5.26 13.05
N ALA A 109 0.84 3.95 13.07
CA ALA A 109 -0.02 3.28 14.01
C ALA A 109 0.75 2.80 15.25
N VAL A 110 0.08 2.85 16.40
CA VAL A 110 0.48 2.19 17.64
C VAL A 110 -0.63 1.23 18.02
N SER A 111 -0.31 -0.05 18.14
CA SER A 111 -1.32 -1.08 18.40
C SER A 111 -0.72 -2.32 19.09
N THR A 112 -1.60 -3.26 19.43
CA THR A 112 -1.27 -4.64 19.80
C THR A 112 -2.03 -5.61 18.91
N PHE A 113 -1.44 -6.72 18.52
CA PHE A 113 -2.04 -7.67 17.59
C PHE A 113 -3.36 -8.25 18.13
N GLY A 114 -4.41 -8.25 17.27
CA GLY A 114 -5.74 -8.79 17.62
C GLY A 114 -6.59 -7.85 18.47
N SER A 115 -6.22 -6.58 18.62
CA SER A 115 -6.95 -5.56 19.39
C SER A 115 -7.36 -4.39 18.50
N ASN A 116 -8.44 -3.71 18.84
CA ASN A 116 -8.75 -2.37 18.32
C ASN A 116 -8.51 -1.25 19.35
N ARG A 117 -7.80 -1.54 20.42
CA ARG A 117 -7.21 -0.49 21.24
C ARG A 117 -5.93 -0.01 20.55
N SER A 118 -6.09 0.99 19.70
CA SER A 118 -5.04 1.45 18.78
C SER A 118 -5.09 2.96 18.66
N ALA A 119 -4.00 3.54 18.16
CA ALA A 119 -3.93 4.97 17.90
C ALA A 119 -3.04 5.26 16.69
N ILE A 120 -3.39 6.33 15.96
CA ILE A 120 -2.53 6.94 14.95
C ILE A 120 -1.79 8.11 15.60
N GLY A 121 -0.47 8.13 15.44
CA GLY A 121 0.40 9.26 15.75
C GLY A 121 0.80 10.02 14.51
N LEU A 122 1.30 11.23 14.69
CA LEU A 122 1.86 12.08 13.64
C LEU A 122 3.26 12.52 14.06
N ALA A 123 4.22 12.38 13.16
CA ALA A 123 5.53 13.01 13.27
C ALA A 123 5.81 13.88 12.04
N THR A 124 6.67 14.89 12.20
CA THR A 124 7.04 15.79 11.09
C THR A 124 8.56 15.97 10.99
N SER A 125 9.05 16.15 9.76
CA SER A 125 10.43 16.52 9.48
C SER A 125 10.50 17.53 8.31
N PRO A 126 11.46 18.46 8.29
CA PRO A 126 11.67 19.33 7.13
C PRO A 126 12.18 18.58 5.88
N THR A 127 12.88 17.47 6.08
CA THR A 127 13.53 16.69 5.02
C THR A 127 13.54 15.20 5.37
N LEU A 128 13.63 14.32 4.36
CA LEU A 128 13.86 12.90 4.53
C LEU A 128 15.36 12.54 4.58
N ASP A 129 16.23 13.43 4.11
CA ASP A 129 17.67 13.20 4.04
C ASP A 129 18.33 13.39 5.41
N PRO A 130 18.86 12.31 6.03
CA PRO A 130 19.52 12.41 7.34
C PRO A 130 20.78 13.29 7.34
N ALA A 131 21.38 13.57 6.17
CA ALA A 131 22.56 14.41 6.04
C ALA A 131 22.22 15.89 5.82
N ALA A 132 20.94 16.20 5.52
CA ALA A 132 20.53 17.56 5.23
C ALA A 132 20.41 18.42 6.50
N PRO A 133 20.75 19.73 6.43
CA PRO A 133 20.50 20.66 7.51
C PRO A 133 19.02 20.69 7.91
N GLY A 134 18.76 20.63 9.20
CA GLY A 134 17.39 20.64 9.74
C GLY A 134 16.70 19.28 9.76
N TYR A 135 17.36 18.19 9.32
CA TYR A 135 16.82 16.84 9.51
C TYR A 135 16.51 16.60 10.98
N GLY A 136 15.34 16.05 11.24
CA GLY A 136 14.90 15.64 12.56
C GLY A 136 13.39 15.46 12.63
N TRP A 137 12.98 14.28 13.06
CA TRP A 137 11.59 13.95 13.26
C TRP A 137 11.10 14.46 14.62
N ARG A 138 10.00 15.17 14.61
CA ARG A 138 9.31 15.65 15.80
C ARG A 138 7.97 14.95 15.94
N ASP A 139 7.72 14.35 17.11
CA ASP A 139 6.40 13.83 17.48
C ASP A 139 5.41 14.99 17.67
N GLU A 140 4.33 14.98 16.91
CA GLU A 140 3.22 15.92 17.00
C GLU A 140 2.08 15.36 17.87
N GLY A 141 2.25 14.16 18.40
CA GLY A 141 1.30 13.48 19.28
C GLY A 141 0.21 12.70 18.55
N MET A 142 -0.71 12.20 19.34
CA MET A 142 -1.82 11.37 18.88
C MET A 142 -2.79 12.15 17.99
N VAL A 143 -3.31 11.49 16.94
CA VAL A 143 -4.24 12.02 15.94
C VAL A 143 -5.63 11.44 16.12
N VAL A 144 -5.76 10.12 16.07
CA VAL A 144 -7.01 9.36 16.20
C VAL A 144 -6.73 8.15 17.08
N ALA A 145 -7.67 7.79 17.95
CA ALA A 145 -7.59 6.55 18.69
C ALA A 145 -8.90 5.76 18.58
N SER A 146 -8.79 4.46 18.67
CA SER A 146 -9.89 3.53 18.87
C SER A 146 -9.76 2.82 20.22
N THR A 147 -10.88 2.36 20.74
CA THR A 147 -10.99 1.62 22.00
C THR A 147 -11.81 0.35 21.76
N PRO A 148 -11.89 -0.57 22.70
CA PRO A 148 -12.77 -1.73 22.57
C PRO A 148 -14.25 -1.41 22.29
N ALA A 149 -14.70 -0.19 22.61
CA ALA A 149 -16.05 0.29 22.29
C ALA A 149 -16.18 0.90 20.89
N SER A 150 -15.08 1.12 20.19
CA SER A 150 -15.09 1.68 18.82
C SER A 150 -15.50 0.61 17.82
N ASP A 151 -16.19 1.04 16.76
CA ASP A 151 -16.60 0.19 15.64
C ASP A 151 -15.52 0.07 14.55
N PHE A 152 -14.31 0.60 14.81
CA PHE A 152 -13.16 0.53 13.90
C PHE A 152 -11.87 0.29 14.68
N ASN A 153 -10.80 0.00 13.95
CA ASN A 153 -9.44 -0.10 14.48
C ASN A 153 -8.57 1.02 13.91
N ALA A 154 -7.99 1.88 14.76
CA ALA A 154 -7.20 3.04 14.35
C ALA A 154 -5.75 2.62 13.99
N ILE A 155 -5.59 1.89 12.89
CA ILE A 155 -4.31 1.56 12.25
C ILE A 155 -4.40 1.78 10.74
N ASP A 156 -3.28 1.64 10.05
CA ASP A 156 -3.17 1.69 8.58
C ASP A 156 -3.65 3.02 8.01
N ALA A 157 -3.07 4.11 8.50
CA ALA A 157 -3.42 5.44 8.04
C ALA A 157 -2.94 5.71 6.62
N ASN A 158 -3.75 6.45 5.84
CA ASN A 158 -3.31 7.07 4.59
C ASN A 158 -3.87 8.49 4.50
N PHE A 159 -2.98 9.46 4.27
CA PHE A 159 -3.31 10.87 4.12
C PHE A 159 -3.57 11.22 2.66
N VAL A 160 -4.59 12.06 2.42
CA VAL A 160 -4.91 12.55 1.09
C VAL A 160 -5.46 13.98 1.13
N ILE A 161 -5.15 14.77 0.12
CA ILE A 161 -5.76 16.09 -0.12
C ILE A 161 -6.75 15.95 -1.27
N ASP A 162 -7.99 16.40 -1.07
CA ASP A 162 -9.00 16.36 -2.13
C ASP A 162 -8.85 17.53 -3.11
N ARG A 163 -9.66 17.53 -4.19
CA ARG A 163 -9.62 18.55 -5.24
C ARG A 163 -9.99 19.95 -4.77
N GLU A 164 -10.68 20.04 -3.64
CA GLU A 164 -11.04 21.30 -3.00
C GLU A 164 -9.98 21.75 -1.97
N GLY A 165 -8.85 21.02 -1.85
CA GLY A 165 -7.77 21.33 -0.93
C GLY A 165 -8.05 20.94 0.53
N ARG A 166 -9.09 20.16 0.80
CA ARG A 166 -9.40 19.64 2.14
C ARG A 166 -8.53 18.43 2.44
N HIS A 167 -8.07 18.34 3.67
CA HIS A 167 -7.21 17.26 4.14
C HIS A 167 -8.04 16.14 4.77
N TRP A 168 -7.67 14.90 4.48
CA TRP A 168 -8.36 13.71 4.92
C TRP A 168 -7.37 12.64 5.38
N LEU A 169 -7.82 11.79 6.32
CA LEU A 169 -7.10 10.60 6.76
C LEU A 169 -8.03 9.39 6.64
N SER A 170 -7.69 8.47 5.75
CA SER A 170 -8.33 7.15 5.75
C SER A 170 -7.55 6.21 6.65
N LEU A 171 -8.24 5.29 7.32
CA LEU A 171 -7.64 4.31 8.21
C LEU A 171 -8.61 3.15 8.44
N GLY A 172 -8.10 2.08 9.02
CA GLY A 172 -8.93 0.98 9.48
C GLY A 172 -8.38 -0.39 9.13
N SER A 173 -8.70 -1.34 10.00
CA SER A 173 -8.36 -2.75 9.83
C SER A 173 -9.41 -3.59 10.53
N PHE A 174 -10.06 -4.49 9.81
CA PHE A 174 -11.12 -5.36 10.32
C PHE A 174 -12.31 -4.57 10.94
N TRP A 175 -12.92 -5.07 12.02
CA TRP A 175 -14.13 -4.49 12.67
C TRP A 175 -15.18 -4.09 11.61
N ASN A 176 -15.70 -2.86 11.68
CA ASN A 176 -16.66 -2.36 10.68
C ASN A 176 -15.96 -1.56 9.56
N GLY A 177 -14.80 -2.05 9.12
CA GLY A 177 -14.13 -1.61 7.92
C GLY A 177 -13.40 -0.27 8.03
N LEU A 178 -13.26 0.37 6.89
CA LEU A 178 -12.41 1.54 6.66
C LEU A 178 -13.17 2.84 6.88
N LYS A 179 -12.51 3.78 7.54
CA LYS A 179 -13.06 5.09 7.89
C LYS A 179 -12.25 6.20 7.26
N LEU A 180 -12.91 7.34 7.01
CA LEU A 180 -12.30 8.56 6.46
C LEU A 180 -12.63 9.73 7.38
N PHE A 181 -11.61 10.42 7.86
CA PHE A 181 -11.70 11.55 8.79
C PHE A 181 -11.32 12.85 8.09
N PRO A 182 -12.11 13.93 8.18
CA PRO A 182 -11.67 15.25 7.76
C PRO A 182 -10.63 15.79 8.76
N LEU A 183 -9.55 16.36 8.24
CA LEU A 183 -8.46 16.91 9.03
C LEU A 183 -8.41 18.44 8.94
N ASP A 184 -7.97 19.07 10.01
CA ASP A 184 -7.48 20.45 9.98
C ASP A 184 -6.14 20.51 9.23
N ALA A 185 -6.04 21.38 8.24
CA ALA A 185 -4.89 21.45 7.34
C ALA A 185 -3.59 21.88 8.03
N LYS A 186 -3.69 22.65 9.12
CA LYS A 186 -2.51 23.12 9.87
C LYS A 186 -1.96 22.01 10.75
N THR A 187 -2.83 21.39 11.54
CA THR A 187 -2.42 20.44 12.56
C THR A 187 -2.25 19.01 12.02
N GLY A 188 -2.94 18.66 10.92
CA GLY A 188 -3.00 17.30 10.42
C GLY A 188 -3.76 16.34 11.33
N LYS A 189 -4.63 16.86 12.20
CA LYS A 189 -5.48 16.10 13.13
C LYS A 189 -6.95 16.32 12.79
N PRO A 190 -7.89 15.48 13.26
CA PRO A 190 -9.30 15.69 13.01
C PRO A 190 -9.75 17.12 13.36
N ALA A 191 -10.44 17.75 12.43
CA ALA A 191 -10.95 19.12 12.61
C ALA A 191 -11.98 19.19 13.76
N ASP A 192 -12.78 18.12 13.89
CA ASP A 192 -13.67 17.87 15.03
C ASP A 192 -13.43 16.42 15.52
N PRO A 193 -12.78 16.24 16.68
CA PRO A 193 -12.54 14.91 17.25
C PRO A 193 -13.80 14.14 17.63
N THR A 194 -14.95 14.81 17.72
CA THR A 194 -16.24 14.20 18.08
C THR A 194 -17.08 13.82 16.87
N ALA A 195 -16.71 14.30 15.68
CA ALA A 195 -17.42 13.99 14.45
C ALA A 195 -17.29 12.51 14.09
N LYS A 196 -18.39 11.90 13.65
CA LYS A 196 -18.36 10.55 13.12
C LYS A 196 -17.61 10.53 11.78
N PRO A 197 -16.67 9.58 11.60
CA PRO A 197 -16.01 9.42 10.31
C PRO A 197 -16.97 8.87 9.25
N TYR A 198 -16.61 9.09 7.98
CA TYR A 198 -17.28 8.44 6.86
C TYR A 198 -16.84 6.99 6.77
N ALA A 199 -17.78 6.05 6.61
CA ALA A 199 -17.47 4.68 6.23
C ALA A 199 -17.24 4.62 4.72
N ILE A 200 -16.09 4.07 4.27
CA ILE A 200 -15.70 4.08 2.86
C ILE A 200 -15.54 2.68 2.26
N ALA A 201 -15.29 1.67 3.06
CA ALA A 201 -15.31 0.26 2.65
C ALA A 201 -15.58 -0.64 3.86
N GLU A 202 -16.26 -1.76 3.60
CA GLU A 202 -16.57 -2.80 4.60
C GLU A 202 -16.69 -4.15 3.90
N ARG A 203 -16.37 -5.24 4.59
CA ARG A 203 -16.66 -6.59 4.08
C ARG A 203 -17.62 -7.31 5.00
N PRO A 204 -18.51 -8.17 4.45
CA PRO A 204 -19.30 -9.07 5.28
C PRO A 204 -18.37 -9.93 6.15
N ALA A 205 -18.56 -9.85 7.46
CA ALA A 205 -17.78 -10.68 8.37
C ALA A 205 -18.23 -12.15 8.25
N PRO A 206 -17.31 -13.11 8.20
CA PRO A 206 -17.64 -14.49 8.49
C PRO A 206 -18.31 -14.57 9.86
N ARG A 207 -19.28 -15.46 10.05
CA ARG A 207 -20.04 -15.56 11.29
C ARG A 207 -19.11 -15.64 12.50
N GLY A 208 -19.14 -14.61 13.36
CA GLY A 208 -18.32 -14.53 14.58
C GLY A 208 -16.88 -14.08 14.39
N ALA A 209 -16.52 -13.55 13.22
CA ALA A 209 -15.19 -12.98 12.95
C ALA A 209 -15.32 -11.53 12.44
N PRO A 210 -14.36 -10.65 12.74
CA PRO A 210 -14.29 -9.32 12.16
C PRO A 210 -14.10 -9.35 10.64
N ALA A 211 -14.62 -8.34 9.94
CA ALA A 211 -14.52 -8.22 8.49
C ALA A 211 -13.06 -8.10 8.03
N PRO A 212 -12.56 -8.96 7.13
CA PRO A 212 -11.16 -8.95 6.72
C PRO A 212 -10.90 -7.92 5.60
N VAL A 213 -10.85 -6.66 5.96
CA VAL A 213 -10.51 -5.51 5.12
C VAL A 213 -9.62 -4.55 5.91
N GLU A 214 -8.52 -4.06 5.28
CA GLU A 214 -7.59 -3.13 5.91
C GLU A 214 -6.76 -2.35 4.90
N ALA A 215 -5.82 -1.52 5.39
CA ALA A 215 -4.83 -0.82 4.59
C ALA A 215 -5.45 0.02 3.46
N PRO A 216 -6.27 1.04 3.78
CA PRO A 216 -6.79 1.92 2.75
C PRO A 216 -5.69 2.78 2.15
N PHE A 217 -5.74 3.01 0.85
CA PHE A 217 -4.97 4.05 0.17
C PHE A 217 -5.86 4.76 -0.85
N ILE A 218 -5.97 6.08 -0.74
CA ILE A 218 -6.78 6.89 -1.66
C ILE A 218 -5.85 7.75 -2.51
N LEU A 219 -6.08 7.75 -3.82
CA LEU A 219 -5.45 8.70 -4.74
C LEU A 219 -6.49 9.32 -5.68
N ASP A 220 -6.16 10.49 -6.24
CA ASP A 220 -6.94 11.15 -7.26
C ASP A 220 -6.30 10.92 -8.63
N HIS A 221 -7.06 10.36 -9.57
CA HIS A 221 -6.61 10.19 -10.95
C HIS A 221 -7.79 10.21 -11.92
N GLY A 222 -7.63 10.91 -13.05
CA GLY A 222 -8.60 10.87 -14.16
C GLY A 222 -10.01 11.35 -13.79
N GLY A 223 -10.14 12.23 -12.79
CA GLY A 223 -11.42 12.76 -12.34
C GLY A 223 -12.22 11.81 -11.43
N TYR A 224 -11.54 10.85 -10.82
CA TYR A 224 -12.06 9.94 -9.79
C TYR A 224 -11.10 9.86 -8.60
N TYR A 225 -11.66 9.64 -7.41
CA TYR A 225 -10.93 9.12 -6.27
C TYR A 225 -10.92 7.60 -6.36
N TRP A 226 -9.76 7.01 -6.14
CA TRP A 226 -9.51 5.57 -6.20
C TRP A 226 -9.15 5.09 -4.81
N LEU A 227 -9.97 4.22 -4.24
CA LEU A 227 -9.71 3.57 -2.96
C LEU A 227 -9.15 2.17 -3.22
N PHE A 228 -7.90 1.95 -2.81
CA PHE A 228 -7.31 0.64 -2.70
C PHE A 228 -7.49 0.13 -1.29
N ALA A 229 -7.76 -1.15 -1.15
CA ALA A 229 -7.89 -1.82 0.14
C ALA A 229 -7.38 -3.24 0.05
N SER A 230 -6.85 -3.75 1.13
CA SER A 230 -6.39 -5.13 1.20
C SER A 230 -7.43 -6.01 1.87
N TYR A 231 -7.73 -7.14 1.26
CA TYR A 231 -8.74 -8.10 1.67
C TYR A 231 -8.09 -9.40 2.13
N ASP A 232 -8.81 -10.16 2.96
CA ASP A 232 -8.40 -11.41 3.59
C ASP A 232 -7.27 -11.23 4.63
N TYR A 233 -6.35 -12.19 4.73
CA TYR A 233 -5.45 -12.28 5.87
C TYR A 233 -4.00 -12.19 5.46
N CYS A 234 -3.29 -11.20 6.00
CA CYS A 234 -1.85 -11.09 6.00
C CYS A 234 -1.21 -11.98 7.09
N CYS A 235 0.07 -11.80 7.30
CA CYS A 235 0.81 -12.15 8.52
C CYS A 235 0.91 -13.66 8.81
N LYS A 236 0.69 -14.51 7.80
CA LYS A 236 0.81 -15.97 7.84
C LYS A 236 1.93 -16.49 6.92
N GLY A 237 2.91 -15.63 6.59
CA GLY A 237 3.96 -15.96 5.64
C GLY A 237 3.38 -16.44 4.31
N ALA A 238 3.94 -17.50 3.74
CA ALA A 238 3.47 -18.06 2.47
C ALA A 238 2.01 -18.60 2.49
N ALA A 239 1.40 -18.77 3.66
CA ALA A 239 0.00 -19.13 3.81
C ALA A 239 -0.97 -17.92 3.85
N SER A 240 -0.44 -16.71 3.70
CA SER A 240 -1.27 -15.50 3.62
C SER A 240 -2.19 -15.54 2.39
N THR A 241 -3.46 -15.18 2.61
CA THR A 241 -4.48 -15.10 1.56
C THR A 241 -4.76 -13.67 1.11
N TYR A 242 -3.97 -12.74 1.59
CA TYR A 242 -4.05 -11.30 1.35
C TYR A 242 -4.05 -10.96 -0.14
N TYR A 243 -4.83 -9.99 -0.55
CA TYR A 243 -4.86 -9.44 -1.91
C TYR A 243 -5.41 -8.03 -1.90
N THR A 244 -5.10 -7.24 -2.94
CA THR A 244 -5.55 -5.84 -3.03
C THR A 244 -6.68 -5.71 -4.04
N VAL A 245 -7.71 -4.96 -3.65
CA VAL A 245 -8.81 -4.52 -4.53
C VAL A 245 -8.81 -3.01 -4.69
N VAL A 246 -9.48 -2.52 -5.73
CA VAL A 246 -9.66 -1.10 -6.00
C VAL A 246 -11.10 -0.79 -6.39
N GLY A 247 -11.63 0.32 -5.90
CA GLY A 247 -12.88 0.93 -6.32
C GLY A 247 -12.70 2.41 -6.60
N ARG A 248 -13.61 3.01 -7.39
CA ARG A 248 -13.56 4.44 -7.70
C ARG A 248 -14.84 5.17 -7.31
N ALA A 249 -14.71 6.45 -6.99
CA ALA A 249 -15.82 7.34 -6.66
C ALA A 249 -15.63 8.74 -7.26
N LYS A 250 -16.71 9.50 -7.43
CA LYS A 250 -16.63 10.93 -7.82
C LYS A 250 -16.35 11.84 -6.63
N ALA A 251 -16.78 11.46 -5.44
CA ALA A 251 -16.50 12.16 -4.18
C ALA A 251 -15.53 11.32 -3.33
N ILE A 252 -14.67 11.97 -2.57
CA ILE A 252 -13.70 11.28 -1.70
C ILE A 252 -14.37 10.46 -0.60
N THR A 253 -15.58 10.83 -0.20
CA THR A 253 -16.40 10.09 0.76
C THR A 253 -17.14 8.89 0.16
N GLY A 254 -16.96 8.60 -1.14
CA GLY A 254 -17.60 7.49 -1.83
C GLY A 254 -18.94 7.86 -2.49
N PRO A 255 -19.79 6.87 -2.84
CA PRO A 255 -19.51 5.44 -2.71
C PRO A 255 -18.42 4.95 -3.68
N TYR A 256 -17.52 4.12 -3.20
CA TYR A 256 -16.49 3.48 -4.02
C TYR A 256 -17.04 2.19 -4.65
N LEU A 257 -16.97 2.11 -5.96
CA LEU A 257 -17.52 0.99 -6.74
C LEU A 257 -16.43 0.30 -7.54
N GLY A 258 -16.48 -1.01 -7.59
CA GLY A 258 -15.69 -1.85 -8.51
C GLY A 258 -16.09 -1.62 -9.98
N LYS A 259 -15.34 -2.17 -10.90
CA LYS A 259 -15.58 -2.07 -12.35
C LYS A 259 -16.92 -2.68 -12.77
N ASP A 260 -17.37 -3.68 -12.05
CA ASP A 260 -18.66 -4.36 -12.21
C ASP A 260 -19.82 -3.65 -11.48
N GLY A 261 -19.57 -2.50 -10.84
CA GLY A 261 -20.54 -1.76 -10.06
C GLY A 261 -20.72 -2.26 -8.61
N SER A 262 -19.97 -3.30 -8.19
CA SER A 262 -20.04 -3.81 -6.82
C SER A 262 -19.52 -2.79 -5.81
N SER A 263 -20.25 -2.59 -4.71
CA SER A 263 -19.90 -1.61 -3.67
C SER A 263 -18.82 -2.13 -2.73
N MET A 264 -17.78 -1.32 -2.49
CA MET A 264 -16.77 -1.64 -1.47
C MET A 264 -17.34 -1.65 -0.04
N MET A 265 -18.50 -1.01 0.21
CA MET A 265 -19.24 -1.14 1.46
C MET A 265 -19.92 -2.51 1.65
N GLN A 266 -19.86 -3.39 0.64
CA GLN A 266 -20.42 -4.73 0.65
C GLN A 266 -19.40 -5.80 0.24
N GLY A 267 -18.10 -5.49 0.39
CA GLY A 267 -17.01 -6.39 0.01
C GLY A 267 -16.75 -6.46 -1.50
N GLY A 268 -17.30 -5.53 -2.27
CA GLY A 268 -17.03 -5.39 -3.70
C GLY A 268 -15.66 -4.77 -3.97
N GLY A 269 -15.40 -4.45 -5.23
CA GLY A 269 -14.14 -3.89 -5.72
C GLY A 269 -13.53 -4.76 -6.81
N THR A 270 -12.67 -4.19 -7.59
CA THR A 270 -11.94 -4.87 -8.67
C THR A 270 -10.57 -5.33 -8.16
N ILE A 271 -10.17 -6.56 -8.46
CA ILE A 271 -8.85 -7.07 -8.06
C ILE A 271 -7.76 -6.24 -8.73
N PHE A 272 -6.83 -5.74 -7.93
CA PHE A 272 -5.65 -4.99 -8.37
C PHE A 272 -4.37 -5.80 -8.24
N LEU A 273 -4.13 -6.45 -7.08
CA LEU A 273 -3.02 -7.37 -6.86
C LEU A 273 -3.53 -8.68 -6.28
N ARG A 274 -3.03 -9.80 -6.81
CA ARG A 274 -3.34 -11.14 -6.30
C ARG A 274 -2.18 -12.10 -6.55
N ALA A 275 -2.10 -13.17 -5.80
CA ALA A 275 -1.03 -14.18 -5.89
C ALA A 275 -1.54 -15.62 -5.87
N ASP A 276 -2.81 -15.84 -6.15
CA ASP A 276 -3.43 -17.17 -6.26
C ASP A 276 -3.37 -17.76 -7.69
N LEU A 277 -2.77 -16.99 -8.61
CA LEU A 277 -2.51 -17.47 -9.98
C LEU A 277 -1.26 -18.37 -10.00
N PRO A 278 -1.23 -19.43 -10.82
CA PRO A 278 -0.11 -20.37 -10.89
C PRO A 278 1.25 -19.71 -11.12
N GLU A 279 1.31 -18.70 -12.00
CA GLU A 279 2.52 -17.94 -12.34
C GLU A 279 3.00 -17.00 -11.22
N LYS A 280 2.15 -16.70 -10.23
CA LYS A 280 2.46 -15.77 -9.12
C LYS A 280 2.65 -16.48 -7.77
N GLN A 281 2.93 -17.76 -7.78
CA GLN A 281 2.95 -18.57 -6.53
C GLN A 281 4.12 -18.31 -5.60
N ARG A 282 5.22 -17.70 -6.06
CA ARG A 282 6.37 -17.40 -5.20
C ARG A 282 6.03 -16.31 -4.18
N PHE A 283 5.52 -15.18 -4.64
CA PHE A 283 5.20 -14.02 -3.79
C PHE A 283 3.72 -14.04 -3.42
N ARG A 284 3.42 -14.52 -2.21
CA ARG A 284 2.06 -14.73 -1.70
C ARG A 284 1.54 -13.50 -0.98
N GLY A 285 0.22 -13.34 -0.96
CA GLY A 285 -0.44 -12.32 -0.15
C GLY A 285 0.01 -10.89 -0.45
N PRO A 286 -0.03 -10.39 -1.72
CA PRO A 286 0.37 -9.03 -2.05
C PRO A 286 -0.65 -8.02 -1.52
N GLY A 287 -0.20 -7.06 -0.72
CA GLY A 287 -1.09 -6.05 -0.18
C GLY A 287 -0.38 -4.93 0.58
N HIS A 288 -1.20 -4.11 1.23
CA HIS A 288 -0.80 -2.87 1.90
C HIS A 288 -0.02 -1.96 0.94
N VAL A 289 -0.75 -1.36 0.01
CA VAL A 289 -0.16 -0.59 -1.09
C VAL A 289 0.15 0.85 -0.68
N GLY A 290 1.28 1.39 -1.16
CA GLY A 290 1.62 2.80 -1.15
C GLY A 290 1.98 3.26 -2.56
N PHE A 291 1.52 4.43 -2.98
CA PHE A 291 1.75 4.94 -4.33
C PHE A 291 2.73 6.09 -4.36
N LEU A 292 3.47 6.19 -5.46
CA LEU A 292 4.30 7.32 -5.83
C LEU A 292 3.94 7.76 -7.24
N HIS A 293 3.56 9.03 -7.39
CA HIS A 293 3.61 9.72 -8.68
C HIS A 293 5.00 10.34 -8.84
N ASP A 294 5.81 9.80 -9.75
CA ASP A 294 7.19 10.25 -9.90
C ASP A 294 7.29 11.46 -10.84
N LYS A 295 8.40 12.18 -10.75
CA LYS A 295 8.67 13.38 -11.57
C LYS A 295 8.74 13.11 -13.09
N ASP A 296 8.92 11.85 -13.49
CA ASP A 296 8.88 11.43 -14.90
C ASP A 296 7.45 11.17 -15.42
N GLY A 297 6.43 11.46 -14.59
CA GLY A 297 5.02 11.27 -14.90
C GLY A 297 4.53 9.84 -14.80
N LYS A 298 5.33 8.92 -14.26
CA LYS A 298 4.92 7.54 -14.02
C LYS A 298 4.42 7.33 -12.60
N ASP A 299 3.46 6.44 -12.49
CA ASP A 299 2.95 5.97 -11.21
C ASP A 299 3.61 4.64 -10.84
N TYR A 300 3.98 4.52 -9.57
CA TYR A 300 4.51 3.29 -8.99
C TYR A 300 3.69 2.90 -7.77
N VAL A 301 3.52 1.59 -7.58
CA VAL A 301 2.95 1.00 -6.38
C VAL A 301 4.02 0.20 -5.65
N ALA A 302 4.25 0.53 -4.37
CA ALA A 302 5.00 -0.30 -3.44
C ALA A 302 4.02 -1.13 -2.62
N TYR A 303 4.35 -2.37 -2.33
CA TYR A 303 3.55 -3.28 -1.52
C TYR A 303 4.46 -4.36 -0.91
N HIS A 304 3.96 -5.08 0.07
CA HIS A 304 4.66 -6.26 0.52
C HIS A 304 4.02 -7.53 -0.04
N ALA A 305 4.83 -8.55 -0.21
CA ALA A 305 4.36 -9.91 -0.44
C ALA A 305 5.30 -10.92 0.25
N TYR A 306 4.78 -12.08 0.59
CA TYR A 306 5.50 -13.09 1.35
C TYR A 306 6.22 -14.04 0.41
N ASP A 307 7.57 -14.02 0.41
CA ASP A 307 8.39 -14.86 -0.45
C ASP A 307 8.40 -16.30 0.06
N ARG A 308 7.66 -17.18 -0.62
CA ARG A 308 7.57 -18.61 -0.29
C ARG A 308 8.95 -19.28 -0.30
N ASP A 309 9.82 -18.88 -1.21
CA ASP A 309 11.14 -19.47 -1.38
C ASP A 309 12.13 -18.97 -0.31
N ASN A 310 11.74 -17.89 0.43
CA ASN A 310 12.46 -17.36 1.59
C ASN A 310 11.61 -17.50 2.88
N LYS A 311 11.11 -18.70 3.18
CA LYS A 311 10.35 -19.04 4.40
C LYS A 311 9.12 -18.13 4.64
N GLY A 312 8.55 -17.55 3.60
CA GLY A 312 7.43 -16.63 3.72
C GLY A 312 7.79 -15.26 4.31
N ALA A 313 9.04 -14.83 4.18
CA ALA A 313 9.46 -13.52 4.66
C ALA A 313 8.74 -12.39 3.88
N PRO A 314 8.23 -11.35 4.58
CA PRO A 314 7.64 -10.20 3.92
C PRO A 314 8.70 -9.42 3.16
N THR A 315 8.48 -9.24 1.87
CA THR A 315 9.47 -8.73 0.93
C THR A 315 8.91 -7.53 0.20
N LEU A 316 9.71 -6.47 0.06
CA LEU A 316 9.37 -5.29 -0.75
C LEU A 316 9.16 -5.68 -2.21
N ARG A 317 8.04 -5.22 -2.76
CA ARG A 317 7.71 -5.30 -4.18
C ARG A 317 7.38 -3.91 -4.70
N ILE A 318 7.77 -3.60 -5.92
CA ILE A 318 7.46 -2.32 -6.58
C ILE A 318 7.13 -2.59 -8.04
N ALA A 319 5.99 -2.08 -8.49
CA ALA A 319 5.57 -2.21 -9.88
C ALA A 319 5.17 -0.84 -10.46
N PRO A 320 5.45 -0.57 -11.73
CA PRO A 320 4.80 0.52 -12.45
C PRO A 320 3.29 0.31 -12.50
N VAL A 321 2.55 1.41 -12.46
CA VAL A 321 1.09 1.41 -12.61
C VAL A 321 0.74 2.08 -13.93
N THR A 322 -0.03 1.38 -14.74
CA THR A 322 -0.60 1.92 -15.98
C THR A 322 -2.10 2.12 -15.82
N TRP A 323 -2.63 3.11 -16.52
CA TRP A 323 -4.06 3.40 -16.55
C TRP A 323 -4.61 2.98 -17.91
N GLY A 324 -5.49 1.98 -17.91
CA GLY A 324 -6.08 1.42 -19.11
C GLY A 324 -6.95 2.43 -19.87
N PRO A 325 -7.36 2.11 -21.10
CA PRO A 325 -8.26 2.98 -21.89
C PRO A 325 -9.63 3.19 -21.23
N ASP A 326 -10.02 2.31 -20.32
CA ASP A 326 -11.21 2.42 -19.48
C ASP A 326 -10.96 3.20 -18.17
N GLY A 327 -9.74 3.72 -18.00
CA GLY A 327 -9.28 4.49 -16.86
C GLY A 327 -8.95 3.66 -15.61
N TRP A 328 -9.00 2.31 -15.64
CA TRP A 328 -8.69 1.48 -14.47
C TRP A 328 -7.20 1.22 -14.34
N PRO A 329 -6.68 1.21 -13.09
CA PRO A 329 -5.27 0.96 -12.84
C PRO A 329 -4.91 -0.51 -13.00
N LYS A 330 -3.69 -0.75 -13.47
CA LYS A 330 -3.07 -2.07 -13.55
C LYS A 330 -1.62 -1.97 -13.08
N ALA A 331 -1.23 -2.83 -12.16
CA ALA A 331 0.17 -3.01 -11.79
C ALA A 331 0.88 -3.90 -12.83
N GLU A 332 2.03 -3.45 -13.31
CA GLU A 332 2.88 -4.19 -14.25
C GLU A 332 3.88 -5.05 -13.45
N ASP A 333 3.34 -6.10 -12.80
CA ASP A 333 4.05 -7.01 -11.87
C ASP A 333 4.53 -8.29 -12.55
#